data_a43782817accfc2a92602ff071e4b92f
#
_entry.id   a43782817accfc2a92602ff071e4b92f
#
_cell.length_a   1.000
_cell.length_b   1.000
_cell.length_c   1.000
_cell.angle_alpha   90.00
_cell.angle_beta   90.00
_cell.angle_gamma   90.00
#
_symmetry.space_group_name_H-M   'P 1'
#
loop_
_entity.id
_entity.type
_entity.pdbx_description
1 polymer ?
#
loop_
_entity_poly.entity_id
_entity_poly.type
_entity_poly.pdbx_seq_one_letter_code
_entity_poly.pdbx_strand_id
1 'polypeptide(L)'
;APYNDLEAVEKLFDTWGSGIAAVIVEPVGANMGVVPPKKDFLEGLRRLCTENGSLLIFDEVITGFRLARGGAQEYFGIQADLTTYGKIIGGGMPVGAYGGRRDIMEVVSPVGQVYQAGTLSGNPVAMAAGLTQLRYLNAHPEVYTHLEALGERLYGGMEKLCQELKLPYQINHVGSLGCMFFTEQPVVDYTSAKSSDTKAFAAYFRYMLDHGIYLASSQFEAMFLSDAHTDEQVDETLSIMRNYFERTVQNA
;
A
#
# COMPACT_ATOMS: atom_id res chain seq x y z
N ALA A 1 2.10 -16.15 -8.86
CA ALA A 1 3.46 -15.68 -9.17
C ALA A 1 4.00 -14.87 -8.00
N PRO A 2 5.33 -14.83 -7.78
CA PRO A 2 5.92 -13.90 -6.82
C PRO A 2 5.68 -12.45 -7.26
N TYR A 3 5.53 -11.54 -6.29
CA TYR A 3 5.45 -10.12 -6.57
C TYR A 3 6.79 -9.61 -7.14
N ASN A 4 6.75 -8.68 -8.09
CA ASN A 4 7.95 -8.16 -8.76
C ASN A 4 8.76 -9.16 -9.61
N ASP A 5 8.16 -10.31 -9.94
CA ASP A 5 8.75 -11.32 -10.83
C ASP A 5 7.93 -11.44 -12.12
N LEU A 6 8.21 -10.53 -13.07
CA LEU A 6 7.51 -10.50 -14.35
C LEU A 6 7.79 -11.76 -15.18
N GLU A 7 9.01 -12.31 -15.10
CA GLU A 7 9.38 -13.55 -15.82
C GLU A 7 8.54 -14.75 -15.36
N ALA A 8 8.26 -14.85 -14.05
CA ALA A 8 7.38 -15.89 -13.54
C ALA A 8 5.94 -15.73 -14.06
N VAL A 9 5.46 -14.49 -14.23
CA VAL A 9 4.14 -14.23 -14.83
C VAL A 9 4.14 -14.57 -16.31
N GLU A 10 5.18 -14.21 -17.07
CA GLU A 10 5.33 -14.57 -18.49
C GLU A 10 5.28 -16.08 -18.68
N LYS A 11 6.00 -16.85 -17.89
CA LYS A 11 5.96 -18.33 -17.91
C LYS A 11 4.55 -18.90 -17.66
N LEU A 12 3.76 -18.27 -16.80
CA LEU A 12 2.39 -18.68 -16.57
C LEU A 12 1.52 -18.41 -17.82
N PHE A 13 1.69 -17.26 -18.46
CA PHE A 13 1.01 -16.94 -19.70
C PHE A 13 1.45 -17.85 -20.86
N ASP A 14 2.73 -18.19 -20.95
CA ASP A 14 3.25 -19.16 -21.93
C ASP A 14 2.62 -20.57 -21.73
N THR A 15 2.35 -20.94 -20.48
CA THR A 15 1.80 -22.25 -20.13
C THR A 15 0.29 -22.32 -20.32
N TRP A 16 -0.43 -21.27 -19.87
CA TRP A 16 -1.89 -21.30 -19.77
C TRP A 16 -2.59 -20.37 -20.76
N GLY A 17 -1.89 -19.37 -21.31
CA GLY A 17 -2.39 -18.45 -22.33
C GLY A 17 -3.79 -17.92 -22.04
N SER A 18 -4.71 -18.13 -22.98
CA SER A 18 -6.11 -17.71 -22.88
C SER A 18 -6.91 -18.42 -21.77
N GLY A 19 -6.33 -19.38 -21.05
CA GLY A 19 -6.93 -19.98 -19.87
C GLY A 19 -6.85 -19.08 -18.63
N ILE A 20 -6.03 -18.03 -18.65
CA ILE A 20 -5.93 -17.05 -17.56
C ILE A 20 -7.02 -15.99 -17.76
N ALA A 21 -8.02 -15.98 -16.88
CA ALA A 21 -9.11 -15.00 -16.94
C ALA A 21 -8.66 -13.59 -16.52
N ALA A 22 -7.85 -13.51 -15.47
CA ALA A 22 -7.40 -12.23 -14.91
C ALA A 22 -6.11 -12.37 -14.11
N VAL A 23 -5.40 -11.24 -13.97
CA VAL A 23 -4.33 -11.03 -12.97
C VAL A 23 -4.85 -10.01 -11.97
N ILE A 24 -4.83 -10.36 -10.67
CA ILE A 24 -5.13 -9.41 -9.59
C ILE A 24 -3.83 -9.10 -8.85
N VAL A 25 -3.60 -7.81 -8.59
CA VAL A 25 -2.37 -7.36 -7.92
C VAL A 25 -2.64 -6.09 -7.11
N GLU A 26 -2.02 -5.99 -5.92
CA GLU A 26 -1.86 -4.70 -5.25
C GLU A 26 -0.79 -3.89 -6.03
N PRO A 27 -1.09 -2.68 -6.54
CA PRO A 27 -0.08 -1.87 -7.25
C PRO A 27 1.14 -1.52 -6.39
N VAL A 28 0.94 -1.38 -5.08
CA VAL A 28 1.98 -1.41 -4.05
C VAL A 28 1.57 -2.48 -3.06
N GLY A 29 2.37 -3.51 -2.91
CA GLY A 29 2.11 -4.56 -1.92
C GLY A 29 2.20 -3.98 -0.52
N ALA A 30 1.11 -4.03 0.26
CA ALA A 30 1.04 -3.42 1.59
C ALA A 30 0.49 -4.35 2.68
N ASN A 31 0.37 -5.66 2.37
CA ASN A 31 0.03 -6.73 3.31
C ASN A 31 1.22 -7.66 3.62
N MET A 32 2.41 -7.23 3.27
CA MET A 32 3.69 -7.88 3.57
C MET A 32 4.75 -6.86 4.03
N GLY A 33 4.32 -5.81 4.72
CA GLY A 33 4.98 -4.53 4.82
C GLY A 33 4.70 -3.71 3.56
N VAL A 34 5.53 -2.74 3.23
CA VAL A 34 5.37 -1.95 2.00
C VAL A 34 6.42 -2.39 0.98
N VAL A 35 5.95 -2.93 -0.14
CA VAL A 35 6.80 -3.39 -1.25
C VAL A 35 6.37 -2.67 -2.52
N PRO A 36 7.12 -1.64 -2.95
CA PRO A 36 6.85 -0.94 -4.21
C PRO A 36 7.01 -1.87 -5.42
N PRO A 37 6.29 -1.62 -6.51
CA PRO A 37 6.52 -2.33 -7.76
C PRO A 37 7.91 -1.97 -8.30
N LYS A 38 8.65 -2.95 -8.81
CA LYS A 38 9.86 -2.70 -9.59
C LYS A 38 9.49 -1.96 -10.87
N LYS A 39 10.48 -1.24 -11.42
CA LYS A 39 10.33 -0.62 -12.73
C LYS A 39 9.83 -1.65 -13.75
N ASP A 40 8.92 -1.24 -14.60
CA ASP A 40 8.33 -2.02 -15.70
C ASP A 40 7.46 -3.23 -15.26
N PHE A 41 7.27 -3.47 -13.93
CA PHE A 41 6.49 -4.61 -13.45
C PHE A 41 4.99 -4.45 -13.74
N LEU A 42 4.40 -3.32 -13.38
CA LEU A 42 2.97 -3.07 -13.61
C LEU A 42 2.66 -2.89 -15.10
N GLU A 43 3.53 -2.22 -15.86
CA GLU A 43 3.44 -2.10 -17.31
C GLU A 43 3.49 -3.47 -17.98
N GLY A 44 4.41 -4.34 -17.52
CA GLY A 44 4.52 -5.71 -17.98
C GLY A 44 3.26 -6.52 -17.74
N LEU A 45 2.65 -6.41 -16.54
CA LEU A 45 1.37 -7.06 -16.25
C LEU A 45 0.26 -6.55 -17.18
N ARG A 46 0.19 -5.21 -17.40
CA ARG A 46 -0.82 -4.63 -18.31
C ARG A 46 -0.63 -5.15 -19.73
N ARG A 47 0.60 -5.18 -20.23
CA ARG A 47 0.93 -5.71 -21.55
C ARG A 47 0.52 -7.18 -21.69
N LEU A 48 0.95 -8.04 -20.77
CA LEU A 48 0.64 -9.46 -20.79
C LEU A 48 -0.86 -9.73 -20.78
N CYS A 49 -1.62 -9.03 -19.91
CA CYS A 49 -3.07 -9.16 -19.89
C CYS A 49 -3.70 -8.74 -21.22
N THR A 50 -3.23 -7.65 -21.81
CA THR A 50 -3.76 -7.15 -23.09
C THR A 50 -3.49 -8.13 -24.25
N GLU A 51 -2.26 -8.64 -24.34
CA GLU A 51 -1.83 -9.56 -25.39
C GLU A 51 -2.56 -10.91 -25.34
N ASN A 52 -2.97 -11.36 -24.14
CA ASN A 52 -3.62 -12.65 -23.93
C ASN A 52 -5.14 -12.55 -23.72
N GLY A 53 -5.73 -11.36 -23.81
CA GLY A 53 -7.17 -11.17 -23.60
C GLY A 53 -7.63 -11.38 -22.15
N SER A 54 -6.71 -11.34 -21.19
CA SER A 54 -6.97 -11.42 -19.75
C SER A 54 -7.27 -10.04 -19.17
N LEU A 55 -7.94 -9.99 -18.02
CA LEU A 55 -8.20 -8.74 -17.31
C LEU A 55 -7.06 -8.43 -16.33
N LEU A 56 -6.69 -7.15 -16.23
CA LEU A 56 -5.87 -6.65 -15.13
C LEU A 56 -6.79 -6.07 -14.05
N ILE A 57 -6.68 -6.56 -12.83
CA ILE A 57 -7.43 -6.10 -11.67
C ILE A 57 -6.45 -5.46 -10.69
N PHE A 58 -6.62 -4.18 -10.39
CA PHE A 58 -5.87 -3.54 -9.31
C PHE A 58 -6.63 -3.65 -8.00
N ASP A 59 -6.01 -4.26 -7.01
CA ASP A 59 -6.46 -4.17 -5.63
C ASP A 59 -5.96 -2.84 -5.03
N GLU A 60 -6.82 -1.83 -5.12
CA GLU A 60 -6.57 -0.50 -4.57
C GLU A 60 -7.28 -0.29 -3.22
N VAL A 61 -7.51 -1.34 -2.46
CA VAL A 61 -8.08 -1.21 -1.11
C VAL A 61 -7.18 -0.36 -0.20
N ILE A 62 -5.86 -0.42 -0.38
CA ILE A 62 -4.91 0.43 0.35
C ILE A 62 -4.50 1.66 -0.47
N THR A 63 -4.16 1.50 -1.73
CA THR A 63 -3.58 2.57 -2.57
C THR A 63 -4.61 3.56 -3.11
N GLY A 64 -5.87 3.14 -3.24
CA GLY A 64 -6.96 3.98 -3.74
C GLY A 64 -7.19 5.20 -2.85
N PHE A 65 -7.20 6.38 -3.45
CA PHE A 65 -7.31 7.68 -2.77
C PHE A 65 -6.20 7.96 -1.75
N ARG A 66 -5.17 7.11 -1.68
CA ARG A 66 -4.01 7.31 -0.80
C ARG A 66 -2.82 7.89 -1.53
N LEU A 67 -2.40 7.28 -2.63
CA LEU A 67 -1.22 7.74 -3.39
C LEU A 67 -1.52 9.00 -4.19
N ALA A 68 -2.71 9.08 -4.74
CA ALA A 68 -3.25 10.21 -5.47
C ALA A 68 -4.78 10.17 -5.38
N ARG A 69 -5.46 11.21 -5.88
CA ARG A 69 -6.92 11.23 -5.95
C ARG A 69 -7.47 10.06 -6.80
N GLY A 70 -6.81 9.73 -7.91
CA GLY A 70 -7.11 8.58 -8.75
C GLY A 70 -6.38 7.30 -8.36
N GLY A 71 -5.82 7.25 -7.13
CA GLY A 71 -5.13 6.07 -6.60
C GLY A 71 -3.83 5.75 -7.31
N ALA A 72 -3.45 4.48 -7.27
CA ALA A 72 -2.24 3.99 -7.92
C ALA A 72 -2.30 4.07 -9.45
N GLN A 73 -3.48 4.00 -10.04
CA GLN A 73 -3.64 4.16 -11.48
C GLN A 73 -3.17 5.54 -11.96
N GLU A 74 -3.55 6.60 -11.23
CA GLU A 74 -3.07 7.96 -11.50
C GLU A 74 -1.57 8.07 -11.20
N TYR A 75 -1.13 7.55 -10.06
CA TYR A 75 0.25 7.66 -9.58
C TYR A 75 1.25 6.99 -10.52
N PHE A 76 0.96 5.80 -11.01
CA PHE A 76 1.82 5.04 -11.94
C PHE A 76 1.48 5.24 -13.42
N GLY A 77 0.38 5.90 -13.75
CA GLY A 77 -0.05 6.11 -15.14
C GLY A 77 -0.55 4.84 -15.84
N ILE A 78 -1.02 3.84 -15.09
CA ILE A 78 -1.45 2.55 -15.62
C ILE A 78 -2.93 2.32 -15.31
N GLN A 79 -3.72 1.96 -16.32
CA GLN A 79 -5.13 1.65 -16.16
C GLN A 79 -5.38 0.15 -16.03
N ALA A 80 -6.10 -0.24 -14.99
CA ALA A 80 -6.65 -1.58 -14.83
C ALA A 80 -8.01 -1.71 -15.55
N ASP A 81 -8.41 -2.94 -15.85
CA ASP A 81 -9.75 -3.24 -16.38
C ASP A 81 -10.81 -3.18 -15.27
N LEU A 82 -10.43 -3.65 -14.09
CA LEU A 82 -11.23 -3.59 -12.86
C LEU A 82 -10.36 -3.10 -11.70
N THR A 83 -11.00 -2.48 -10.73
CA THR A 83 -10.35 -1.99 -9.51
C THR A 83 -11.22 -2.27 -8.30
N THR A 84 -10.62 -2.74 -7.21
CA THR A 84 -11.30 -2.87 -5.91
C THR A 84 -10.88 -1.73 -4.98
N TYR A 85 -11.82 -1.24 -4.18
CA TYR A 85 -11.62 -0.13 -3.24
C TYR A 85 -12.16 -0.47 -1.87
N GLY A 86 -11.57 0.12 -0.84
CA GLY A 86 -11.99 0.01 0.55
C GLY A 86 -11.39 1.14 1.39
N LYS A 87 -11.29 0.92 2.69
CA LYS A 87 -10.59 1.81 3.64
C LYS A 87 -10.98 3.29 3.48
N ILE A 88 -10.17 4.12 2.82
CA ILE A 88 -10.37 5.57 2.68
C ILE A 88 -11.75 5.92 2.12
N ILE A 89 -12.28 5.13 1.17
CA ILE A 89 -13.59 5.40 0.58
C ILE A 89 -14.75 5.34 1.58
N GLY A 90 -14.53 4.72 2.73
CA GLY A 90 -15.52 4.62 3.81
C GLY A 90 -15.51 5.78 4.79
N GLY A 91 -14.49 6.66 4.77
CA GLY A 91 -14.38 7.74 5.74
C GLY A 91 -14.39 7.23 7.19
N GLY A 92 -13.71 6.11 7.47
CA GLY A 92 -13.69 5.41 8.75
C GLY A 92 -14.76 4.34 8.93
N MET A 93 -15.75 4.25 8.02
CA MET A 93 -16.81 3.25 8.06
C MET A 93 -16.51 2.06 7.13
N PRO A 94 -17.07 0.85 7.42
CA PRO A 94 -16.84 -0.33 6.62
C PRO A 94 -17.53 -0.22 5.26
N VAL A 95 -16.73 -0.04 4.20
CA VAL A 95 -17.19 0.05 2.80
C VAL A 95 -16.22 -0.73 1.93
N GLY A 96 -16.77 -1.49 0.99
CA GLY A 96 -16.06 -2.04 -0.15
C GLY A 96 -16.76 -1.62 -1.44
N ALA A 97 -15.96 -1.40 -2.48
CA ALA A 97 -16.48 -1.13 -3.81
C ALA A 97 -15.58 -1.79 -4.86
N TYR A 98 -16.13 -2.04 -6.01
CA TYR A 98 -15.38 -2.41 -7.20
C TYR A 98 -16.00 -1.73 -8.42
N GLY A 99 -15.19 -1.52 -9.43
CA GLY A 99 -15.61 -0.87 -10.65
C GLY A 99 -14.57 -1.03 -11.74
N GLY A 100 -14.87 -0.55 -12.93
CA GLY A 100 -13.96 -0.61 -14.05
C GLY A 100 -14.65 -0.39 -15.39
N ARG A 101 -14.17 -1.06 -16.42
CA ARG A 101 -14.68 -0.95 -17.79
C ARG A 101 -16.18 -1.24 -17.83
N ARG A 102 -16.91 -0.40 -18.57
CA ARG A 102 -18.35 -0.47 -18.69
C ARG A 102 -18.83 -1.85 -19.20
N ASP A 103 -18.19 -2.38 -20.24
CA ASP A 103 -18.55 -3.67 -20.84
C ASP A 103 -18.44 -4.84 -19.84
N ILE A 104 -17.52 -4.75 -18.87
CA ILE A 104 -17.40 -5.74 -17.80
C ILE A 104 -18.46 -5.48 -16.72
N MET A 105 -18.66 -4.23 -16.31
CA MET A 105 -19.59 -3.89 -15.24
C MET A 105 -21.06 -4.11 -15.65
N GLU A 106 -21.39 -4.04 -16.92
CA GLU A 106 -22.74 -4.31 -17.44
C GLU A 106 -23.18 -5.78 -17.33
N VAL A 107 -22.27 -6.72 -17.00
CA VAL A 107 -22.67 -8.10 -16.69
C VAL A 107 -23.30 -8.23 -15.28
N VAL A 108 -23.15 -7.21 -14.44
CA VAL A 108 -23.69 -7.21 -13.06
C VAL A 108 -25.18 -6.83 -13.07
N SER A 109 -25.96 -7.56 -12.27
CA SER A 109 -27.40 -7.29 -12.08
C SER A 109 -27.64 -5.84 -11.57
N PRO A 110 -28.72 -5.14 -12.03
CA PRO A 110 -29.84 -5.66 -12.84
C PRO A 110 -29.62 -5.59 -14.35
N VAL A 111 -28.50 -5.02 -14.83
CA VAL A 111 -28.23 -4.92 -16.29
C VAL A 111 -27.87 -6.29 -16.84
N GLY A 112 -26.96 -7.01 -16.19
CA GLY A 112 -26.56 -8.37 -16.56
C GLY A 112 -27.09 -9.42 -15.60
N GLN A 113 -26.51 -10.63 -15.69
CA GLN A 113 -26.97 -11.82 -14.95
C GLN A 113 -26.12 -12.10 -13.68
N VAL A 114 -25.00 -11.42 -13.49
CA VAL A 114 -24.13 -11.65 -12.34
C VAL A 114 -24.74 -11.02 -11.09
N TYR A 115 -25.23 -11.87 -10.20
CA TYR A 115 -25.82 -11.41 -8.93
C TYR A 115 -24.74 -10.93 -7.97
N GLN A 116 -24.97 -9.76 -7.40
CA GLN A 116 -24.14 -9.18 -6.32
C GLN A 116 -25.07 -8.55 -5.27
N ALA A 117 -24.89 -8.93 -4.01
CA ALA A 117 -25.59 -8.34 -2.89
C ALA A 117 -24.75 -8.42 -1.60
N GLY A 118 -25.04 -7.56 -0.66
CA GLY A 118 -24.46 -7.57 0.67
C GLY A 118 -25.37 -6.83 1.65
N THR A 119 -25.59 -7.40 2.83
CA THR A 119 -26.48 -6.82 3.86
C THR A 119 -26.13 -5.39 4.21
N LEU A 120 -24.83 -5.04 4.23
CA LEU A 120 -24.36 -3.70 4.56
C LEU A 120 -24.11 -2.83 3.31
N SER A 121 -24.32 -3.36 2.10
CA SER A 121 -24.14 -2.59 0.86
C SER A 121 -25.09 -1.39 0.85
N GLY A 122 -24.52 -0.20 0.60
CA GLY A 122 -25.30 1.04 0.58
C GLY A 122 -25.75 1.52 1.97
N ASN A 123 -25.14 1.03 3.07
CA ASN A 123 -25.46 1.52 4.41
C ASN A 123 -25.39 3.07 4.44
N PRO A 124 -26.49 3.77 4.82
CA PRO A 124 -26.57 5.23 4.68
C PRO A 124 -25.51 5.99 5.49
N VAL A 125 -25.13 5.49 6.67
CA VAL A 125 -24.07 6.11 7.49
C VAL A 125 -22.72 5.99 6.82
N ALA A 126 -22.40 4.80 6.31
CA ALA A 126 -21.14 4.56 5.59
C ALA A 126 -21.08 5.35 4.28
N MET A 127 -22.20 5.45 3.55
CA MET A 127 -22.28 6.26 2.32
C MET A 127 -22.10 7.75 2.62
N ALA A 128 -22.72 8.29 3.68
CA ALA A 128 -22.56 9.69 4.07
C ALA A 128 -21.13 10.01 4.50
N ALA A 129 -20.50 9.15 5.31
CA ALA A 129 -19.11 9.30 5.74
C ALA A 129 -18.14 9.26 4.55
N GLY A 130 -18.27 8.23 3.71
CA GLY A 130 -17.43 8.07 2.51
C GLY A 130 -17.60 9.25 1.53
N LEU A 131 -18.84 9.67 1.26
CA LEU A 131 -19.11 10.83 0.40
C LEU A 131 -18.45 12.11 0.93
N THR A 132 -18.50 12.33 2.24
CA THR A 132 -17.86 13.49 2.89
C THR A 132 -16.34 13.41 2.72
N GLN A 133 -15.74 12.25 2.99
CA GLN A 133 -14.30 12.03 2.82
C GLN A 133 -13.85 12.29 1.38
N LEU A 134 -14.55 11.71 0.40
CA LEU A 134 -14.16 11.86 -1.00
C LEU A 134 -14.37 13.27 -1.53
N ARG A 135 -15.42 13.98 -1.06
CA ARG A 135 -15.63 15.40 -1.37
C ARG A 135 -14.52 16.27 -0.81
N TYR A 136 -14.11 16.00 0.43
CA TYR A 136 -12.98 16.70 1.05
C TYR A 136 -11.71 16.53 0.24
N LEU A 137 -11.30 15.30 -0.06
CA LEU A 137 -10.10 15.01 -0.86
C LEU A 137 -10.16 15.64 -2.26
N ASN A 138 -11.35 15.68 -2.88
CA ASN A 138 -11.52 16.32 -4.18
C ASN A 138 -11.40 17.86 -4.12
N ALA A 139 -11.84 18.47 -3.02
CA ALA A 139 -11.77 19.92 -2.81
C ALA A 139 -10.39 20.39 -2.30
N HIS A 140 -9.59 19.50 -1.75
CA HIS A 140 -8.31 19.77 -1.07
C HIS A 140 -7.16 18.95 -1.66
N PRO A 141 -6.73 19.23 -2.91
CA PRO A 141 -5.60 18.50 -3.52
C PRO A 141 -4.28 18.71 -2.78
N GLU A 142 -4.14 19.81 -2.01
CA GLU A 142 -2.99 20.09 -1.14
C GLU A 142 -2.74 19.02 -0.08
N VAL A 143 -3.75 18.23 0.30
CA VAL A 143 -3.60 17.08 1.19
C VAL A 143 -2.56 16.09 0.68
N TYR A 144 -2.56 15.80 -0.63
CA TYR A 144 -1.58 14.87 -1.22
C TYR A 144 -0.17 15.43 -1.20
N THR A 145 -0.01 16.73 -1.44
CA THR A 145 1.30 17.40 -1.33
C THR A 145 1.83 17.39 0.11
N HIS A 146 0.94 17.63 1.08
CA HIS A 146 1.30 17.56 2.50
C HIS A 146 1.69 16.13 2.91
N LEU A 147 0.90 15.14 2.52
CA LEU A 147 1.19 13.73 2.80
C LEU A 147 2.50 13.23 2.18
N GLU A 148 2.82 13.69 0.97
CA GLU A 148 4.10 13.38 0.32
C GLU A 148 5.26 13.99 1.11
N ALA A 149 5.15 15.25 1.52
CA ALA A 149 6.17 15.94 2.32
C ALA A 149 6.37 15.27 3.68
N LEU A 150 5.29 14.88 4.38
CA LEU A 150 5.38 14.14 5.64
C LEU A 150 6.01 12.75 5.45
N GLY A 151 5.66 12.06 4.36
CA GLY A 151 6.24 10.77 4.01
C GLY A 151 7.74 10.85 3.78
N GLU A 152 8.17 11.78 2.96
CA GLU A 152 9.59 12.03 2.70
C GLU A 152 10.35 12.41 3.98
N ARG A 153 9.73 13.24 4.84
CA ARG A 153 10.32 13.60 6.14
C ARG A 153 10.50 12.41 7.07
N LEU A 154 9.47 11.55 7.20
CA LEU A 154 9.52 10.38 8.08
C LEU A 154 10.44 9.30 7.53
N TYR A 155 10.15 8.82 6.32
CA TYR A 155 10.85 7.66 5.76
C TYR A 155 12.26 8.01 5.31
N GLY A 156 12.48 9.18 4.71
CA GLY A 156 13.81 9.70 4.43
C GLY A 156 14.62 9.96 5.72
N GLY A 157 13.95 10.41 6.78
CA GLY A 157 14.56 10.53 8.12
C GLY A 157 14.98 9.16 8.70
N MET A 158 14.16 8.12 8.51
CA MET A 158 14.49 6.74 8.90
C MET A 158 15.69 6.20 8.10
N GLU A 159 15.71 6.40 6.79
CA GLU A 159 16.83 5.99 5.92
C GLU A 159 18.15 6.66 6.37
N LYS A 160 18.10 7.97 6.61
CA LYS A 160 19.25 8.73 7.11
C LYS A 160 19.72 8.21 8.47
N LEU A 161 18.80 7.90 9.37
CA LEU A 161 19.12 7.31 10.67
C LEU A 161 19.80 5.95 10.52
N CYS A 162 19.29 5.09 9.66
CA CYS A 162 19.91 3.79 9.35
C CYS A 162 21.33 3.95 8.80
N GLN A 163 21.56 4.92 7.90
CA GLN A 163 22.88 5.20 7.34
C GLN A 163 23.87 5.73 8.40
N GLU A 164 23.44 6.71 9.21
CA GLU A 164 24.28 7.32 10.26
C GLU A 164 24.72 6.32 11.32
N LEU A 165 23.81 5.47 11.77
CA LEU A 165 24.06 4.47 12.79
C LEU A 165 24.50 3.10 12.23
N LYS A 166 24.62 2.98 10.90
CA LYS A 166 24.99 1.74 10.19
C LYS A 166 24.08 0.57 10.55
N LEU A 167 22.78 0.83 10.66
CA LEU A 167 21.79 -0.20 10.98
C LEU A 167 21.51 -1.08 9.74
N PRO A 168 21.45 -2.40 9.90
CA PRO A 168 21.21 -3.33 8.80
C PRO A 168 19.70 -3.47 8.51
N TYR A 169 19.01 -2.33 8.30
CA TYR A 169 17.56 -2.32 8.07
C TYR A 169 17.22 -1.66 6.75
N GLN A 170 16.11 -2.08 6.16
CA GLN A 170 15.60 -1.56 4.90
C GLN A 170 14.36 -0.70 5.14
N ILE A 171 14.29 0.42 4.47
CA ILE A 171 13.11 1.29 4.47
C ILE A 171 12.51 1.24 3.08
N ASN A 172 11.24 0.85 2.99
CA ASN A 172 10.46 0.96 1.75
C ASN A 172 9.31 1.93 1.99
N HIS A 173 9.07 2.83 1.07
CA HIS A 173 7.91 3.72 1.13
C HIS A 173 7.43 4.14 -0.26
N VAL A 174 6.17 4.58 -0.33
CA VAL A 174 5.57 5.26 -1.47
C VAL A 174 4.62 6.32 -0.90
N GLY A 175 4.93 7.60 -1.12
CA GLY A 175 4.16 8.69 -0.54
C GLY A 175 4.01 8.56 0.98
N SER A 176 2.78 8.54 1.45
CA SER A 176 2.44 8.50 2.89
C SER A 176 2.38 7.10 3.51
N LEU A 177 2.76 6.06 2.79
CA LEU A 177 2.84 4.70 3.34
C LEU A 177 4.26 4.16 3.27
N GLY A 178 4.71 3.48 4.31
CA GLY A 178 6.04 2.91 4.37
C GLY A 178 6.18 1.82 5.42
N CYS A 179 7.32 1.17 5.42
CA CYS A 179 7.67 0.11 6.37
C CYS A 179 9.18 0.10 6.59
N MET A 180 9.60 -0.09 7.84
CA MET A 180 10.97 -0.45 8.19
C MET A 180 11.06 -1.96 8.34
N PHE A 181 11.89 -2.59 7.56
CA PHE A 181 12.17 -4.03 7.63
C PHE A 181 13.46 -4.28 8.40
N PHE A 182 13.38 -5.13 9.41
CA PHE A 182 14.52 -5.52 10.26
C PHE A 182 15.36 -6.59 9.57
N THR A 183 15.86 -6.28 8.39
CA THR A 183 16.73 -7.14 7.57
C THR A 183 17.70 -6.28 6.75
N GLU A 184 18.88 -6.81 6.49
CA GLU A 184 19.89 -6.17 5.63
C GLU A 184 19.63 -6.40 4.12
N GLN A 185 18.79 -7.39 3.80
CA GLN A 185 18.49 -7.74 2.41
C GLN A 185 17.45 -6.77 1.81
N PRO A 186 17.60 -6.34 0.55
CA PRO A 186 16.56 -5.58 -0.14
C PRO A 186 15.22 -6.33 -0.13
N VAL A 187 14.16 -5.66 0.31
CA VAL A 187 12.83 -6.25 0.37
C VAL A 187 12.04 -5.87 -0.89
N VAL A 188 11.81 -6.86 -1.73
CA VAL A 188 11.18 -6.70 -3.05
C VAL A 188 10.00 -7.64 -3.29
N ASP A 189 9.77 -8.58 -2.38
CA ASP A 189 8.69 -9.58 -2.43
C ASP A 189 8.40 -10.12 -1.01
N TYR A 190 7.43 -11.02 -0.93
CA TYR A 190 7.06 -11.67 0.34
C TYR A 190 8.19 -12.52 0.94
N THR A 191 8.99 -13.17 0.11
CA THR A 191 10.09 -14.02 0.56
C THR A 191 11.17 -13.19 1.25
N SER A 192 11.57 -12.09 0.63
CA SER A 192 12.52 -11.13 1.20
C SER A 192 11.94 -10.41 2.42
N ALA A 193 10.65 -10.06 2.43
CA ALA A 193 10.00 -9.48 3.61
C ALA A 193 10.10 -10.42 4.84
N LYS A 194 9.91 -11.73 4.63
CA LYS A 194 10.01 -12.74 5.70
C LYS A 194 11.41 -12.91 6.28
N SER A 195 12.45 -12.39 5.67
CA SER A 195 13.81 -12.41 6.24
C SER A 195 13.97 -11.47 7.44
N SER A 196 12.98 -10.64 7.72
CA SER A 196 13.00 -9.68 8.82
C SER A 196 13.03 -10.35 10.19
N ASP A 197 13.89 -9.83 11.10
CA ASP A 197 13.90 -10.24 12.50
C ASP A 197 12.69 -9.69 13.26
N THR A 198 11.66 -10.51 13.35
CA THR A 198 10.42 -10.15 14.05
C THR A 198 10.59 -10.00 15.56
N LYS A 199 11.67 -10.54 16.16
CA LYS A 199 11.95 -10.34 17.59
C LYS A 199 12.57 -8.97 17.83
N ALA A 200 13.50 -8.55 16.98
CA ALA A 200 14.05 -7.21 17.01
C ALA A 200 12.96 -6.15 16.77
N PHE A 201 12.08 -6.38 15.78
CA PHE A 201 10.90 -5.55 15.56
C PHE A 201 10.00 -5.46 16.81
N ALA A 202 9.71 -6.58 17.46
CA ALA A 202 8.86 -6.59 18.65
C ALA A 202 9.47 -5.81 19.83
N ALA A 203 10.79 -5.82 19.97
CA ALA A 203 11.50 -5.01 20.98
C ALA A 203 11.41 -3.51 20.63
N TYR A 204 11.64 -3.16 19.37
CA TYR A 204 11.46 -1.81 18.84
C TYR A 204 10.04 -1.30 19.04
N PHE A 205 9.03 -2.08 18.64
CA PHE A 205 7.62 -1.73 18.79
C PHE A 205 7.27 -1.39 20.25
N ARG A 206 7.70 -2.22 21.22
CA ARG A 206 7.43 -1.97 22.65
C ARG A 206 8.09 -0.69 23.12
N TYR A 207 9.35 -0.45 22.73
CA TYR A 207 10.04 0.77 23.08
C TYR A 207 9.30 2.01 22.55
N MET A 208 8.90 1.98 21.26
CA MET A 208 8.15 3.09 20.66
C MET A 208 6.83 3.32 21.39
N LEU A 209 6.08 2.24 21.71
CA LEU A 209 4.83 2.32 22.44
C LEU A 209 5.01 2.91 23.85
N ASP A 210 6.03 2.48 24.59
CA ASP A 210 6.37 2.99 25.93
C ASP A 210 6.76 4.49 25.91
N HIS A 211 7.14 5.01 24.74
CA HIS A 211 7.48 6.42 24.53
C HIS A 211 6.39 7.21 23.79
N GLY A 212 5.17 6.66 23.71
CA GLY A 212 4.00 7.37 23.18
C GLY A 212 3.77 7.24 21.68
N ILE A 213 4.58 6.45 20.97
CA ILE A 213 4.42 6.22 19.53
C ILE A 213 3.80 4.84 19.29
N TYR A 214 2.53 4.85 18.87
CA TYR A 214 1.81 3.61 18.56
C TYR A 214 1.97 3.24 17.09
N LEU A 215 2.86 2.30 16.81
CA LEU A 215 3.08 1.70 15.50
C LEU A 215 2.13 0.50 15.28
N ALA A 216 2.10 -0.06 14.07
CA ALA A 216 1.49 -1.36 13.85
C ALA A 216 2.25 -2.46 14.63
N SER A 217 1.51 -3.40 15.21
CA SER A 217 2.09 -4.44 16.08
C SER A 217 2.74 -5.59 15.32
N SER A 218 2.71 -5.58 13.99
CA SER A 218 3.31 -6.58 13.12
C SER A 218 4.35 -5.96 12.20
N GLN A 219 5.50 -6.63 12.05
CA GLN A 219 6.53 -6.28 11.07
C GLN A 219 5.98 -6.17 9.64
N PHE A 220 4.92 -6.91 9.32
CA PHE A 220 4.37 -7.01 7.97
C PHE A 220 3.21 -6.05 7.71
N GLU A 221 2.97 -5.12 8.61
CA GLU A 221 1.99 -4.05 8.44
C GLU A 221 2.65 -2.76 7.93
N ALA A 222 1.94 -2.05 7.06
CA ALA A 222 2.34 -0.74 6.61
C ALA A 222 2.09 0.33 7.70
N MET A 223 3.00 1.29 7.81
CA MET A 223 2.76 2.54 8.52
C MET A 223 2.10 3.55 7.58
N PHE A 224 1.17 4.31 8.10
CA PHE A 224 0.41 5.30 7.35
C PHE A 224 0.48 6.67 8.01
N LEU A 225 0.76 7.70 7.22
CA LEU A 225 0.57 9.08 7.63
C LEU A 225 -0.80 9.58 7.21
N SER A 226 -1.36 10.50 7.95
CA SER A 226 -2.61 11.19 7.64
C SER A 226 -2.38 12.71 7.65
N ASP A 227 -3.31 13.45 7.08
CA ASP A 227 -3.29 14.91 7.03
C ASP A 227 -3.34 15.57 8.43
N ALA A 228 -3.68 14.81 9.46
CA ALA A 228 -3.68 15.26 10.85
C ALA A 228 -2.30 15.18 11.53
N HIS A 229 -1.31 14.51 10.94
CA HIS A 229 0.04 14.49 11.49
C HIS A 229 0.75 15.82 11.19
N THR A 230 1.58 16.24 12.14
CA THR A 230 2.39 17.45 12.00
C THR A 230 3.87 17.12 11.84
N ASP A 231 4.64 18.09 11.35
CA ASP A 231 6.09 17.99 11.24
C ASP A 231 6.74 17.69 12.59
N GLU A 232 6.24 18.31 13.66
CA GLU A 232 6.77 18.13 15.02
C GLU A 232 6.56 16.70 15.53
N GLN A 233 5.41 16.08 15.22
CA GLN A 233 5.13 14.69 15.58
C GLN A 233 6.03 13.71 14.81
N VAL A 234 6.34 14.00 13.55
CA VAL A 234 7.30 13.23 12.76
C VAL A 234 8.71 13.37 13.33
N ASP A 235 9.15 14.58 13.67
CA ASP A 235 10.45 14.83 14.25
C ASP A 235 10.59 14.15 15.63
N GLU A 236 9.57 14.21 16.47
CA GLU A 236 9.53 13.51 17.76
C GLU A 236 9.65 12.00 17.56
N THR A 237 8.92 11.44 16.58
CA THR A 237 9.00 10.02 16.24
C THR A 237 10.43 9.63 15.85
N LEU A 238 11.07 10.38 14.96
CA LEU A 238 12.45 10.14 14.55
C LEU A 238 13.44 10.28 15.71
N SER A 239 13.23 11.23 16.63
CA SER A 239 14.06 11.41 17.82
C SER A 239 13.97 10.21 18.77
N ILE A 240 12.75 9.69 18.99
CA ILE A 240 12.54 8.50 19.83
C ILE A 240 13.15 7.25 19.18
N MET A 241 13.01 7.10 17.86
CA MET A 241 13.68 6.03 17.09
C MET A 241 15.20 6.09 17.24
N ARG A 242 15.81 7.28 17.11
CA ARG A 242 17.24 7.49 17.28
C ARG A 242 17.69 7.03 18.66
N ASN A 243 17.00 7.45 19.72
CA ASN A 243 17.32 7.06 21.10
C ASN A 243 17.29 5.53 21.29
N TYR A 244 16.35 4.83 20.66
CA TYR A 244 16.29 3.37 20.68
C TYR A 244 17.52 2.74 20.04
N PHE A 245 17.82 3.14 18.82
CA PHE A 245 18.90 2.52 18.06
C PHE A 245 20.29 2.85 18.58
N GLU A 246 20.54 4.07 19.07
CA GLU A 246 21.81 4.44 19.72
C GLU A 246 22.08 3.55 20.94
N ARG A 247 21.06 3.30 21.78
CA ARG A 247 21.20 2.39 22.94
C ARG A 247 21.43 0.95 22.49
N THR A 248 20.78 0.51 21.41
CA THR A 248 20.93 -0.87 20.90
C THR A 248 22.32 -1.09 20.35
N VAL A 249 22.86 -0.13 19.60
CA VAL A 249 24.23 -0.19 19.04
C VAL A 249 25.31 -0.13 20.13
N GLN A 250 25.11 0.66 21.20
CA GLN A 250 26.06 0.75 22.32
C GLN A 250 26.11 -0.52 23.17
N ASN A 251 25.08 -1.35 23.15
CA ASN A 251 24.97 -2.58 23.94
C ASN A 251 25.26 -3.87 23.15
N ALA A 252 25.54 -3.76 21.84
CA ALA A 252 25.89 -4.87 20.96
C ALA A 252 27.41 -5.05 20.83
#